data_63b6f1038b06ddb364890ced8e1fa542
#
_entry.id   63b6f1038b06ddb364890ced8e1fa542
#
_cell.length_a   1.000
_cell.length_b   1.000
_cell.length_c   1.000
_cell.angle_alpha   90.00
_cell.angle_beta   90.00
_cell.angle_gamma   90.00
#
_symmetry.space_group_name_H-M   'P 1'
#
loop_
_entity.id
_entity.type
_entity.pdbx_description
1 polymer ?
#
loop_
_entity_poly.entity_id
_entity_poly.type
_entity_poly.pdbx_seq_one_letter_code
_entity_poly.pdbx_strand_id
1 'polypeptide(L)'
;NLAEIGHNPYELASLLTVEFENYTRSQVQARLQSIFEAQYELKLEEKVEIRTRKETRVGYSYNPITGTGHTYTYQVTVQYEYKILNVTLLNRGVDYVARNSGLTDDQLQRYEVTLECRGNRDDLFAGIAFATPDGAGSSGEYQDYDIPGEALTDEKFRKMITEAEKYLGYPYVWGGSSPSTSFDCSGFVSWVINHCGNGWNVGRQTANGLMGKCDIIPKSEAKPGDLIFFQKTYNTSGASHVGIYVGNGMMIHCGNPISYASIETNYWRQHYYCMGRIR
;
A
#
# COMPACT_ATOMS: atom_id res chain seq x y z
N ASN A 1 -11.30 7.37 -11.96
CA ASN A 1 -10.18 8.24 -11.59
C ASN A 1 -8.91 7.67 -12.22
N LEU A 2 -8.21 8.45 -13.06
CA LEU A 2 -6.99 7.99 -13.75
C LEU A 2 -5.86 7.62 -12.78
N ALA A 3 -5.90 8.14 -11.54
CA ALA A 3 -4.96 7.77 -10.48
C ALA A 3 -5.18 6.34 -9.94
N GLU A 4 -6.33 5.73 -10.23
CA GLU A 4 -6.64 4.35 -9.82
C GLU A 4 -6.16 3.32 -10.86
N ILE A 5 -5.78 3.79 -12.05
CA ILE A 5 -5.29 2.97 -13.14
C ILE A 5 -3.86 3.40 -13.45
N GLY A 6 -2.91 2.54 -13.21
CA GLY A 6 -1.51 2.83 -13.46
C GLY A 6 -0.59 1.83 -12.78
N HIS A 7 0.68 2.06 -12.93
CA HIS A 7 1.72 1.25 -12.30
C HIS A 7 2.43 2.04 -11.21
N ASN A 8 2.82 1.36 -10.15
CA ASN A 8 3.83 1.91 -9.26
C ASN A 8 5.15 2.01 -10.05
N PRO A 9 5.69 3.22 -10.26
CA PRO A 9 6.86 3.40 -11.12
C PRO A 9 8.11 2.72 -10.57
N TYR A 10 8.24 2.60 -9.27
CA TYR A 10 9.38 1.94 -8.64
C TYR A 10 9.31 0.42 -8.79
N GLU A 11 8.14 -0.17 -8.56
CA GLU A 11 7.90 -1.60 -8.77
C GLU A 11 8.10 -1.95 -10.25
N LEU A 12 7.57 -1.13 -11.15
CA LEU A 12 7.68 -1.34 -12.57
C LEU A 12 9.14 -1.23 -13.04
N ALA A 13 9.87 -0.19 -12.64
CA ALA A 13 11.28 -0.02 -12.98
C ALA A 13 12.12 -1.17 -12.44
N SER A 14 11.86 -1.62 -11.21
CA SER A 14 12.59 -2.73 -10.60
C SER A 14 12.32 -4.05 -11.31
N LEU A 15 11.07 -4.34 -11.65
CA LEU A 15 10.71 -5.54 -12.41
C LEU A 15 11.39 -5.54 -13.80
N LEU A 16 11.30 -4.45 -14.54
CA LEU A 16 11.94 -4.34 -15.85
C LEU A 16 13.47 -4.47 -15.77
N THR A 17 14.10 -3.93 -14.72
CA THR A 17 15.54 -4.02 -14.51
C THR A 17 16.02 -5.44 -14.28
N VAL A 18 15.24 -6.27 -13.58
CA VAL A 18 15.64 -7.66 -13.31
C VAL A 18 15.26 -8.62 -14.44
N GLU A 19 14.25 -8.28 -15.22
CA GLU A 19 13.87 -9.05 -16.41
C GLU A 19 14.80 -8.78 -17.60
N PHE A 20 15.27 -7.52 -17.73
CA PHE A 20 16.07 -7.08 -18.86
C PHE A 20 17.29 -6.30 -18.35
N GLU A 21 18.48 -6.80 -18.58
CA GLU A 21 19.72 -6.05 -18.26
C GLU A 21 19.87 -4.79 -19.10
N ASN A 22 19.51 -4.90 -20.39
CA ASN A 22 19.43 -3.79 -21.35
C ASN A 22 18.18 -3.98 -22.18
N TYR A 23 17.21 -3.11 -22.07
CA TYR A 23 15.93 -3.26 -22.76
C TYR A 23 15.70 -2.20 -23.83
N THR A 24 15.07 -2.63 -24.90
CA THR A 24 14.60 -1.74 -25.99
C THR A 24 13.20 -1.23 -25.69
N ARG A 25 12.83 -0.11 -26.30
CA ARG A 25 11.48 0.44 -26.18
C ARG A 25 10.39 -0.57 -26.58
N SER A 26 10.62 -1.38 -27.60
CA SER A 26 9.65 -2.38 -28.05
C SER A 26 9.45 -3.51 -27.04
N GLN A 27 10.53 -3.98 -26.40
CA GLN A 27 10.44 -4.98 -25.33
C GLN A 27 9.66 -4.44 -24.13
N VAL A 28 9.93 -3.20 -23.72
CA VAL A 28 9.20 -2.54 -22.65
C VAL A 28 7.71 -2.41 -22.97
N GLN A 29 7.35 -1.97 -24.19
CA GLN A 29 5.95 -1.81 -24.58
C GLN A 29 5.19 -3.15 -24.54
N ALA A 30 5.79 -4.21 -25.08
CA ALA A 30 5.18 -5.55 -25.04
C ALA A 30 5.01 -6.04 -23.59
N ARG A 31 6.02 -5.84 -22.75
CA ARG A 31 5.98 -6.27 -21.35
C ARG A 31 5.01 -5.45 -20.52
N LEU A 32 4.90 -4.15 -20.73
CA LEU A 32 3.93 -3.28 -20.06
C LEU A 32 2.49 -3.77 -20.25
N GLN A 33 2.13 -4.20 -21.47
CA GLN A 33 0.81 -4.73 -21.76
C GLN A 33 0.53 -6.00 -20.92
N SER A 34 1.47 -6.94 -20.87
CA SER A 34 1.30 -8.16 -20.09
C SER A 34 1.31 -7.91 -18.56
N ILE A 35 2.09 -6.95 -18.09
CA ILE A 35 2.06 -6.53 -16.68
C ILE A 35 0.70 -5.94 -16.35
N PHE A 36 0.18 -5.05 -17.20
CA PHE A 36 -1.13 -4.44 -17.00
C PHE A 36 -2.26 -5.47 -16.94
N GLU A 37 -2.26 -6.42 -17.87
CA GLU A 37 -3.23 -7.53 -17.91
C GLU A 37 -3.14 -8.45 -16.68
N ALA A 38 -1.93 -8.67 -16.15
CA ALA A 38 -1.74 -9.47 -14.94
C ALA A 38 -2.03 -8.70 -13.65
N GLN A 39 -1.84 -7.37 -13.66
CA GLN A 39 -2.09 -6.50 -12.51
C GLN A 39 -3.59 -6.31 -12.27
N TYR A 40 -4.38 -6.18 -13.33
CA TYR A 40 -5.79 -5.85 -13.22
C TYR A 40 -6.68 -7.04 -13.58
N GLU A 41 -7.68 -7.29 -12.76
CA GLU A 41 -8.73 -8.28 -13.01
C GLU A 41 -10.07 -7.56 -13.13
N LEU A 42 -10.71 -7.70 -14.29
CA LEU A 42 -12.04 -7.16 -14.56
C LEU A 42 -13.09 -8.23 -14.27
N LYS A 43 -13.96 -7.98 -13.30
CA LYS A 43 -15.13 -8.82 -13.00
C LYS A 43 -16.39 -8.14 -13.52
N LEU A 44 -17.14 -8.88 -14.32
CA LEU A 44 -18.42 -8.46 -14.88
C LEU A 44 -19.51 -9.38 -14.36
N GLU A 45 -20.48 -8.82 -13.64
CA GLU A 45 -21.61 -9.57 -13.12
C GLU A 45 -22.92 -8.96 -13.64
N GLU A 46 -23.66 -9.71 -14.45
CA GLU A 46 -24.99 -9.31 -14.91
C GLU A 46 -26.04 -9.77 -13.90
N LYS A 47 -26.83 -8.82 -13.40
CA LYS A 47 -28.01 -9.08 -12.58
C LYS A 47 -29.25 -8.67 -13.36
N VAL A 48 -30.25 -9.55 -13.46
CA VAL A 48 -31.53 -9.25 -14.08
C VAL A 48 -32.56 -9.04 -12.98
N GLU A 49 -33.23 -7.90 -13.00
CA GLU A 49 -34.36 -7.58 -12.12
C GLU A 49 -35.64 -7.45 -12.96
N ILE A 50 -36.71 -8.06 -12.49
CA ILE A 50 -38.02 -7.82 -13.09
C ILE A 50 -38.61 -6.57 -12.46
N ARG A 51 -38.78 -5.55 -13.25
CA ARG A 51 -39.38 -4.28 -12.86
C ARG A 51 -40.72 -4.07 -13.53
N THR A 52 -41.55 -3.19 -12.99
CA THR A 52 -42.84 -2.84 -13.53
C THR A 52 -42.84 -1.38 -13.94
N ARG A 53 -43.55 -1.10 -15.07
CA ARG A 53 -43.85 0.25 -15.47
C ARG A 53 -45.31 0.34 -15.91
N LYS A 54 -45.91 1.54 -15.81
CA LYS A 54 -47.23 1.81 -16.34
C LYS A 54 -47.11 2.21 -17.79
N GLU A 55 -47.89 1.56 -18.66
CA GLU A 55 -48.03 1.94 -20.06
C GLU A 55 -49.45 2.36 -20.32
N THR A 56 -49.62 3.51 -21.02
CA THR A 56 -50.93 3.94 -21.48
C THR A 56 -51.28 3.23 -22.78
N ARG A 57 -52.38 2.53 -22.78
CA ARG A 57 -52.95 1.90 -24.00
C ARG A 57 -54.23 2.56 -24.40
N VAL A 58 -54.53 2.49 -25.69
CA VAL A 58 -55.75 3.01 -26.27
C VAL A 58 -56.72 1.86 -26.48
N GLY A 59 -57.88 1.96 -25.91
CA GLY A 59 -59.01 1.07 -26.16
C GLY A 59 -60.04 1.74 -27.06
N TYR A 60 -60.87 0.95 -27.76
CA TYR A 60 -62.00 1.42 -28.54
C TYR A 60 -63.24 0.73 -28.02
N SER A 61 -64.27 1.52 -27.77
CA SER A 61 -65.57 1.03 -27.38
C SER A 61 -66.59 1.43 -28.43
N TYR A 62 -67.42 0.48 -28.86
CA TYR A 62 -68.49 0.70 -29.87
C TYR A 62 -69.81 0.34 -29.24
N ASN A 63 -70.79 1.26 -29.42
CA ASN A 63 -72.17 1.02 -28.98
C ASN A 63 -72.99 0.64 -30.18
N PRO A 64 -73.48 -0.59 -30.33
CA PRO A 64 -74.21 -1.05 -31.48
C PRO A 64 -75.62 -0.50 -31.57
N ILE A 65 -76.15 0.02 -30.41
CA ILE A 65 -77.53 0.60 -30.39
C ILE A 65 -77.55 2.03 -31.00
N THR A 66 -76.48 2.79 -30.67
CA THR A 66 -76.41 4.19 -31.18
C THR A 66 -75.52 4.31 -32.41
N GLY A 67 -74.84 3.26 -32.83
CA GLY A 67 -73.92 3.28 -33.96
C GLY A 67 -72.66 4.13 -33.73
N THR A 68 -72.35 4.50 -32.49
CA THR A 68 -71.22 5.36 -32.16
C THR A 68 -70.12 4.63 -31.45
N GLY A 69 -68.89 4.99 -31.78
CA GLY A 69 -67.71 4.47 -31.12
C GLY A 69 -66.85 5.61 -30.60
N HIS A 70 -66.16 5.36 -29.53
CA HIS A 70 -65.16 6.26 -28.95
C HIS A 70 -63.89 5.54 -28.50
N THR A 71 -62.81 6.23 -28.60
CA THR A 71 -61.53 5.77 -28.05
C THR A 71 -61.37 6.25 -26.59
N TYR A 72 -60.80 5.41 -25.78
CA TYR A 72 -60.43 5.75 -24.41
C TYR A 72 -59.03 5.27 -24.10
N THR A 73 -58.38 5.90 -23.17
CA THR A 73 -57.06 5.49 -22.71
C THR A 73 -57.17 4.79 -21.36
N TYR A 74 -56.38 3.77 -21.17
CA TYR A 74 -56.25 3.06 -19.88
C TYR A 74 -54.83 2.72 -19.60
N GLN A 75 -54.49 2.56 -18.32
CA GLN A 75 -53.14 2.23 -17.86
C GLN A 75 -53.05 0.72 -17.58
N VAL A 76 -52.01 0.08 -18.13
CA VAL A 76 -51.65 -1.30 -17.80
C VAL A 76 -50.27 -1.30 -17.14
N THR A 77 -50.09 -2.16 -16.17
CA THR A 77 -48.77 -2.42 -15.58
C THR A 77 -48.13 -3.55 -16.35
N VAL A 78 -47.01 -3.26 -16.98
CA VAL A 78 -46.23 -4.24 -17.71
C VAL A 78 -44.94 -4.54 -16.96
N GLN A 79 -44.53 -5.80 -16.98
CA GLN A 79 -43.23 -6.25 -16.45
C GLN A 79 -42.20 -6.16 -17.57
N TYR A 80 -40.99 -5.81 -17.21
CA TYR A 80 -39.85 -5.81 -18.11
C TYR A 80 -38.60 -6.22 -17.39
N GLU A 81 -37.63 -6.81 -18.10
CA GLU A 81 -36.32 -7.10 -17.59
C GLU A 81 -35.48 -5.83 -17.50
N TYR A 82 -34.93 -5.57 -16.34
CA TYR A 82 -33.96 -4.52 -16.11
C TYR A 82 -32.62 -5.15 -15.82
N LYS A 83 -31.68 -4.97 -16.76
CA LYS A 83 -30.34 -5.54 -16.69
C LYS A 83 -29.41 -4.56 -16.01
N ILE A 84 -28.73 -5.04 -14.96
CA ILE A 84 -27.71 -4.30 -14.21
C ILE A 84 -26.38 -5.00 -14.48
N LEU A 85 -25.39 -4.27 -14.98
CA LEU A 85 -24.04 -4.76 -15.11
C LEU A 85 -23.20 -4.18 -13.98
N ASN A 86 -22.80 -5.02 -13.04
CA ASN A 86 -21.80 -4.67 -12.02
C ASN A 86 -20.41 -4.87 -12.61
N VAL A 87 -19.63 -3.81 -12.61
CA VAL A 87 -18.27 -3.81 -13.12
C VAL A 87 -17.33 -3.56 -11.94
N THR A 88 -16.48 -4.52 -11.64
CA THR A 88 -15.45 -4.41 -10.61
C THR A 88 -14.08 -4.59 -11.23
N LEU A 89 -13.22 -3.60 -11.06
CA LEU A 89 -11.82 -3.68 -11.46
C LEU A 89 -10.97 -3.88 -10.20
N LEU A 90 -10.30 -5.03 -10.10
CA LEU A 90 -9.38 -5.35 -9.02
C LEU A 90 -7.96 -5.02 -9.44
N ASN A 91 -7.23 -4.23 -8.64
CA ASN A 91 -5.81 -3.93 -8.83
C ASN A 91 -4.97 -4.77 -7.86
N ARG A 92 -4.14 -5.66 -8.38
CA ARG A 92 -3.25 -6.54 -7.60
C ARG A 92 -1.86 -5.93 -7.37
N GLY A 93 -1.52 -4.86 -8.08
CA GLY A 93 -0.20 -4.22 -8.04
C GLY A 93 0.86 -4.94 -8.87
N VAL A 94 1.93 -4.22 -9.17
CA VAL A 94 3.07 -4.78 -9.94
C VAL A 94 3.90 -5.75 -9.10
N ASP A 95 3.98 -5.55 -7.79
CA ASP A 95 4.68 -6.50 -6.89
C ASP A 95 4.05 -7.90 -6.97
N TYR A 96 2.71 -7.99 -7.00
CA TYR A 96 2.03 -9.26 -7.24
C TYR A 96 2.45 -9.89 -8.58
N VAL A 97 2.52 -9.09 -9.63
CA VAL A 97 2.95 -9.56 -10.96
C VAL A 97 4.38 -10.06 -10.91
N ALA A 98 5.30 -9.32 -10.29
CA ALA A 98 6.70 -9.72 -10.15
C ALA A 98 6.84 -11.09 -9.47
N ARG A 99 6.14 -11.28 -8.34
CA ARG A 99 6.18 -12.54 -7.57
C ARG A 99 5.52 -13.72 -8.27
N ASN A 100 4.64 -13.48 -9.24
CA ASN A 100 3.91 -14.51 -9.98
C ASN A 100 4.32 -14.62 -11.46
N SER A 101 5.38 -13.89 -11.89
CA SER A 101 5.84 -13.90 -13.28
C SER A 101 6.87 -14.99 -13.61
N GLY A 102 7.20 -15.84 -12.63
CA GLY A 102 8.18 -16.91 -12.82
C GLY A 102 9.62 -16.43 -12.77
N LEU A 103 9.89 -15.31 -12.10
CA LEU A 103 11.24 -14.86 -11.78
C LEU A 103 11.96 -15.93 -10.96
N THR A 104 13.26 -16.10 -11.21
CA THR A 104 14.11 -16.94 -10.36
C THR A 104 14.30 -16.30 -8.99
N ASP A 105 14.73 -17.09 -8.00
CA ASP A 105 15.01 -16.58 -6.65
C ASP A 105 16.04 -15.44 -6.68
N ASP A 106 17.08 -15.54 -7.53
CA ASP A 106 18.07 -14.48 -7.72
C ASP A 106 17.43 -13.20 -8.30
N GLN A 107 16.54 -13.34 -9.29
CA GLN A 107 15.83 -12.20 -9.86
C GLN A 107 14.86 -11.55 -8.87
N LEU A 108 14.15 -12.35 -8.07
CA LEU A 108 13.29 -11.83 -7.01
C LEU A 108 14.10 -11.07 -5.95
N GLN A 109 15.24 -11.60 -5.55
CA GLN A 109 16.16 -10.93 -4.63
C GLN A 109 16.64 -9.58 -5.20
N ARG A 110 17.05 -9.57 -6.48
CA ARG A 110 17.48 -8.34 -7.16
C ARG A 110 16.33 -7.33 -7.29
N TYR A 111 15.13 -7.81 -7.55
CA TYR A 111 13.91 -6.99 -7.58
C TYR A 111 13.68 -6.30 -6.23
N GLU A 112 13.71 -7.03 -5.13
CA GLU A 112 13.53 -6.51 -3.77
C GLU A 112 14.59 -5.47 -3.40
N VAL A 113 15.85 -5.76 -3.69
CA VAL A 113 16.95 -4.80 -3.44
C VAL A 113 16.79 -3.53 -4.29
N THR A 114 16.40 -3.67 -5.55
CA THR A 114 16.21 -2.51 -6.44
C THR A 114 15.04 -1.64 -5.98
N LEU A 115 13.96 -2.28 -5.50
CA LEU A 115 12.82 -1.58 -4.90
C LEU A 115 13.22 -0.81 -3.65
N GLU A 116 13.96 -1.43 -2.74
CA GLU A 116 14.38 -0.79 -1.49
C GLU A 116 15.22 0.45 -1.74
N CYS A 117 16.08 0.39 -2.74
CA CYS A 117 16.93 1.51 -3.13
C CYS A 117 16.22 2.52 -4.05
N ARG A 118 14.98 2.23 -4.52
CA ARG A 118 14.27 3.02 -5.57
C ARG A 118 15.14 3.32 -6.78
N GLY A 119 16.11 2.44 -7.10
CA GLY A 119 17.12 2.68 -8.11
C GLY A 119 17.96 3.93 -7.87
N ASN A 120 17.95 4.52 -6.66
CA ASN A 120 18.50 5.84 -6.34
C ASN A 120 17.96 6.97 -7.24
N ARG A 121 16.72 6.84 -7.71
CA ARG A 121 16.10 7.73 -8.71
C ARG A 121 14.85 8.43 -8.17
N ASP A 122 14.83 8.78 -6.88
CA ASP A 122 13.76 9.58 -6.26
C ASP A 122 13.55 10.91 -7.01
N ASP A 123 14.60 11.44 -7.62
CA ASP A 123 14.57 12.64 -8.45
C ASP A 123 13.62 12.53 -9.66
N LEU A 124 13.47 11.33 -10.24
CA LEU A 124 12.61 11.11 -11.42
C LEU A 124 11.14 10.91 -11.06
N PHE A 125 10.84 10.36 -9.88
CA PHE A 125 9.51 9.89 -9.54
C PHE A 125 8.90 10.60 -8.33
N ALA A 126 9.64 11.54 -7.70
CA ALA A 126 9.15 12.32 -6.58
C ALA A 126 7.84 13.06 -6.94
N GLY A 127 6.81 12.86 -6.14
CA GLY A 127 5.51 13.51 -6.33
C GLY A 127 4.59 12.89 -7.39
N ILE A 128 4.96 11.77 -8.00
CA ILE A 128 4.07 11.04 -8.91
C ILE A 128 3.06 10.24 -8.09
N ALA A 129 1.77 10.55 -8.27
CA ALA A 129 0.70 9.70 -7.76
C ALA A 129 0.55 8.44 -8.63
N PHE A 130 0.46 7.28 -8.00
CA PHE A 130 0.27 6.00 -8.67
C PHE A 130 -0.80 5.16 -7.95
N ALA A 131 -1.39 4.23 -8.69
CA ALA A 131 -2.38 3.32 -8.14
C ALA A 131 -1.74 2.36 -7.13
N THR A 132 -2.39 2.19 -5.99
CA THR A 132 -2.02 1.18 -5.00
C THR A 132 -2.84 -0.09 -5.23
N PRO A 133 -2.31 -1.28 -4.90
CA PRO A 133 -3.07 -2.51 -4.96
C PRO A 133 -4.33 -2.45 -4.10
N ASP A 134 -5.42 -3.07 -4.56
CA ASP A 134 -6.64 -3.20 -3.78
C ASP A 134 -6.36 -4.05 -2.52
N GLY A 135 -6.75 -3.53 -1.36
CA GLY A 135 -6.44 -4.10 -0.06
C GLY A 135 -5.13 -3.58 0.57
N ALA A 136 -4.30 -2.84 -0.17
CA ALA A 136 -3.13 -2.17 0.41
C ALA A 136 -3.49 -0.90 1.20
N GLY A 137 -4.71 -0.42 1.06
CA GLY A 137 -5.19 0.81 1.69
C GLY A 137 -6.28 0.63 2.75
N SER A 138 -6.58 -0.60 3.16
CA SER A 138 -7.43 -0.81 4.33
C SER A 138 -6.56 -0.55 5.56
N SER A 139 -6.86 0.52 6.30
CA SER A 139 -6.38 0.71 7.66
C SER A 139 -6.80 -0.51 8.46
N GLY A 140 -5.94 -1.54 8.53
CA GLY A 140 -6.12 -2.67 9.42
C GLY A 140 -6.17 -2.16 10.86
N GLU A 141 -6.86 -2.87 11.73
CA GLU A 141 -6.72 -2.64 13.17
C GLU A 141 -5.21 -2.65 13.48
N TYR A 142 -4.68 -1.53 13.95
CA TYR A 142 -3.31 -1.44 14.41
C TYR A 142 -3.24 -1.75 15.91
N GLN A 143 -2.12 -2.32 16.35
CA GLN A 143 -1.86 -2.50 17.76
C GLN A 143 -1.38 -1.18 18.34
N ASP A 144 -2.12 -0.66 19.32
CA ASP A 144 -1.73 0.50 20.12
C ASP A 144 -0.93 0.06 21.36
N TYR A 145 -0.23 1.00 21.97
CA TYR A 145 0.59 0.73 23.15
C TYR A 145 0.71 1.98 24.02
N ASP A 146 0.34 1.86 25.28
CA ASP A 146 0.52 2.91 26.28
C ASP A 146 1.99 3.00 26.68
N ILE A 147 2.69 3.99 26.13
CA ILE A 147 4.10 4.24 26.46
C ILE A 147 4.19 4.69 27.92
N PRO A 148 5.07 4.07 28.75
CA PRO A 148 5.26 4.51 30.11
C PRO A 148 5.62 6.00 30.22
N GLY A 149 4.94 6.72 31.10
CA GLY A 149 5.10 8.17 31.25
C GLY A 149 6.54 8.59 31.57
N GLU A 150 7.29 7.75 32.23
CA GLU A 150 8.74 7.97 32.51
C GLU A 150 9.58 8.05 31.21
N ALA A 151 9.25 7.24 30.21
CA ALA A 151 9.92 7.31 28.91
C ALA A 151 9.67 8.64 28.20
N LEU A 152 8.47 9.19 28.35
CA LEU A 152 8.07 10.49 27.76
C LEU A 152 8.73 11.71 28.41
N THR A 153 9.49 11.52 29.47
CA THR A 153 10.30 12.59 30.09
C THR A 153 11.54 12.95 29.25
N ASP A 154 12.02 12.01 28.41
CA ASP A 154 13.04 12.33 27.39
C ASP A 154 12.40 13.14 26.27
N GLU A 155 12.77 14.42 26.18
CA GLU A 155 12.18 15.34 25.19
C GLU A 155 12.44 14.91 23.76
N LYS A 156 13.59 14.33 23.45
CA LYS A 156 13.93 13.85 22.10
C LYS A 156 13.06 12.67 21.72
N PHE A 157 12.90 11.73 22.64
CA PHE A 157 12.01 10.59 22.42
C PHE A 157 10.57 11.03 22.28
N ARG A 158 10.09 11.91 23.18
CA ARG A 158 8.72 12.41 23.12
C ARG A 158 8.40 13.06 21.77
N LYS A 159 9.28 13.91 21.24
CA LYS A 159 9.10 14.53 19.93
C LYS A 159 9.09 13.47 18.83
N MET A 160 9.98 12.48 18.89
CA MET A 160 10.06 11.41 17.91
C MET A 160 8.79 10.56 17.89
N ILE A 161 8.29 10.15 19.06
CA ILE A 161 7.10 9.29 19.12
C ILE A 161 5.83 10.06 18.76
N THR A 162 5.71 11.34 19.17
CA THR A 162 4.59 12.20 18.75
C THR A 162 4.52 12.35 17.23
N GLU A 163 5.66 12.40 16.55
CA GLU A 163 5.68 12.40 15.09
C GLU A 163 5.27 11.04 14.52
N ALA A 164 5.81 9.95 15.07
CA ALA A 164 5.56 8.61 14.60
C ALA A 164 4.07 8.20 14.71
N GLU A 165 3.43 8.53 15.81
CA GLU A 165 2.03 8.17 16.09
C GLU A 165 1.02 8.81 15.14
N LYS A 166 1.36 9.89 14.46
CA LYS A 166 0.50 10.51 13.43
C LYS A 166 0.18 9.55 12.28
N TYR A 167 0.98 8.52 12.10
CA TYR A 167 0.91 7.60 10.97
C TYR A 167 0.45 6.19 11.38
N LEU A 168 0.03 5.98 12.63
CA LEU A 168 -0.58 4.71 13.05
C LEU A 168 -1.75 4.34 12.13
N GLY A 169 -1.82 3.08 11.75
CA GLY A 169 -2.82 2.59 10.81
C GLY A 169 -2.50 2.81 9.32
N TYR A 170 -1.43 3.55 8.98
CA TYR A 170 -1.02 3.72 7.58
C TYR A 170 -0.54 2.37 7.01
N PRO A 171 -0.94 2.01 5.78
CA PRO A 171 -0.54 0.76 5.17
C PRO A 171 0.96 0.76 4.85
N TYR A 172 1.55 -0.44 4.81
CA TYR A 172 2.88 -0.61 4.27
C TYR A 172 2.87 -0.41 2.75
N VAL A 173 3.68 0.52 2.27
CA VAL A 173 3.90 0.73 0.84
C VAL A 173 5.38 0.64 0.57
N TRP A 174 5.78 -0.38 -0.16
CA TRP A 174 7.18 -0.59 -0.51
C TRP A 174 7.76 0.64 -1.23
N GLY A 175 8.89 1.15 -0.75
CA GLY A 175 9.48 2.39 -1.25
C GLY A 175 8.77 3.67 -0.79
N GLY A 176 7.65 3.59 -0.08
CA GLY A 176 6.93 4.72 0.50
C GLY A 176 7.80 5.49 1.49
N SER A 177 7.72 6.83 1.47
CA SER A 177 8.61 7.69 2.26
C SER A 177 8.00 9.00 2.72
N SER A 178 6.70 9.18 2.52
CA SER A 178 5.98 10.40 2.91
C SER A 178 4.52 10.09 3.27
N PRO A 179 3.83 10.97 4.00
CA PRO A 179 2.40 10.77 4.28
C PRO A 179 1.52 10.62 3.04
N SER A 180 1.92 11.22 1.92
CA SER A 180 1.16 11.15 0.66
C SER A 180 1.33 9.84 -0.09
N THR A 181 2.43 9.12 0.15
CA THR A 181 2.74 7.83 -0.49
C THR A 181 2.58 6.65 0.45
N SER A 182 2.28 6.91 1.74
CA SER A 182 2.53 5.99 2.84
C SER A 182 4.03 5.64 2.96
N PHE A 183 4.39 4.56 3.63
CA PHE A 183 5.77 4.31 4.03
C PHE A 183 6.16 2.84 3.86
N ASP A 184 7.44 2.60 3.62
CA ASP A 184 8.10 1.34 4.00
C ASP A 184 8.76 1.50 5.39
N CYS A 185 9.42 0.45 5.89
CA CYS A 185 10.02 0.47 7.23
C CYS A 185 11.05 1.58 7.39
N SER A 186 11.95 1.72 6.44
CA SER A 186 13.03 2.69 6.48
C SER A 186 12.57 4.10 6.09
N GLY A 187 11.58 4.21 5.20
CA GLY A 187 10.93 5.46 4.84
C GLY A 187 10.20 6.09 6.02
N PHE A 188 9.45 5.29 6.77
CA PHE A 188 8.79 5.72 7.99
C PHE A 188 9.78 6.26 9.02
N VAL A 189 10.80 5.47 9.35
CA VAL A 189 11.79 5.88 10.35
C VAL A 189 12.59 7.10 9.89
N SER A 190 12.99 7.17 8.61
CA SER A 190 13.67 8.35 8.06
C SER A 190 12.78 9.60 8.12
N TRP A 191 11.50 9.46 7.80
CA TRP A 191 10.54 10.55 7.89
C TRP A 191 10.41 11.08 9.31
N VAL A 192 10.18 10.18 10.26
CA VAL A 192 10.05 10.54 11.69
C VAL A 192 11.29 11.28 12.19
N ILE A 193 12.48 10.78 11.91
CA ILE A 193 13.74 11.42 12.32
C ILE A 193 13.87 12.82 11.75
N ASN A 194 13.55 13.01 10.47
CA ASN A 194 13.70 14.29 9.78
C ASN A 194 12.63 15.32 10.20
N HIS A 195 11.46 14.88 10.70
CA HIS A 195 10.32 15.76 10.97
C HIS A 195 9.94 15.90 12.45
N CYS A 196 10.54 15.12 13.35
CA CYS A 196 10.23 15.18 14.78
C CYS A 196 10.71 16.45 15.49
N GLY A 197 11.46 17.31 14.83
CA GLY A 197 11.92 18.58 15.40
C GLY A 197 13.10 18.47 16.37
N ASN A 198 13.86 17.37 16.33
CA ASN A 198 15.08 17.18 17.13
C ASN A 198 16.35 17.76 16.47
N GLY A 199 16.20 18.36 15.29
CA GLY A 199 17.33 18.90 14.53
C GLY A 199 18.12 17.84 13.75
N TRP A 200 17.67 16.61 13.73
CA TRP A 200 18.27 15.55 12.93
C TRP A 200 17.84 15.66 11.47
N ASN A 201 18.74 15.31 10.58
CA ASN A 201 18.45 15.13 9.15
C ASN A 201 19.29 13.97 8.59
N VAL A 202 18.67 12.86 8.42
CA VAL A 202 19.31 11.66 7.85
C VAL A 202 19.02 11.50 6.35
N GLY A 203 18.11 12.33 5.78
CA GLY A 203 17.56 12.14 4.44
C GLY A 203 16.71 10.89 4.34
N ARG A 204 16.37 10.45 3.11
CA ARG A 204 15.77 9.13 2.87
C ARG A 204 16.88 8.06 2.90
N GLN A 205 16.74 7.09 3.78
CA GLN A 205 17.70 5.99 3.93
C GLN A 205 17.01 4.63 3.74
N THR A 206 17.81 3.62 3.38
CA THR A 206 17.46 2.21 3.60
C THR A 206 17.66 1.82 5.06
N ALA A 207 17.22 0.63 5.46
CA ALA A 207 17.49 0.12 6.82
C ALA A 207 19.01 0.09 7.11
N ASN A 208 19.82 -0.38 6.16
CA ASN A 208 21.28 -0.34 6.26
C ASN A 208 21.82 1.09 6.31
N GLY A 209 21.26 2.01 5.53
CA GLY A 209 21.66 3.41 5.53
C GLY A 209 21.40 4.07 6.89
N LEU A 210 20.23 3.81 7.51
CA LEU A 210 19.91 4.27 8.87
C LEU A 210 20.87 3.68 9.90
N MET A 211 21.18 2.37 9.80
CA MET A 211 22.15 1.72 10.67
C MET A 211 23.52 2.41 10.59
N GLY A 212 23.95 2.81 9.39
CA GLY A 212 25.18 3.56 9.17
C GLY A 212 25.18 4.98 9.77
N LYS A 213 24.02 5.53 10.12
CA LYS A 213 23.86 6.84 10.81
C LYS A 213 23.85 6.71 12.34
N CYS A 214 23.91 5.49 12.87
CA CYS A 214 23.83 5.22 14.29
C CYS A 214 25.18 4.80 14.86
N ASP A 215 25.32 4.99 16.17
CA ASP A 215 26.29 4.27 16.99
C ASP A 215 25.62 2.96 17.42
N ILE A 216 26.26 1.83 17.10
CA ILE A 216 25.73 0.52 17.49
C ILE A 216 25.94 0.33 18.99
N ILE A 217 24.87 -0.03 19.67
CA ILE A 217 24.86 -0.20 21.13
C ILE A 217 24.41 -1.60 21.54
N PRO A 218 24.82 -2.09 22.71
CA PRO A 218 24.28 -3.33 23.26
C PRO A 218 22.76 -3.24 23.49
N LYS A 219 22.03 -4.34 23.30
CA LYS A 219 20.58 -4.40 23.57
C LYS A 219 20.25 -3.98 25.01
N SER A 220 21.13 -4.31 25.96
CA SER A 220 20.97 -3.95 27.37
C SER A 220 21.08 -2.44 27.68
N GLU A 221 21.65 -1.66 26.77
CA GLU A 221 21.79 -0.19 26.88
C GLU A 221 20.75 0.55 26.06
N ALA A 222 19.86 -0.19 25.39
CA ALA A 222 18.82 0.41 24.57
C ALA A 222 17.79 1.17 25.42
N LYS A 223 17.45 2.35 24.97
CA LYS A 223 16.43 3.21 25.57
C LYS A 223 15.40 3.66 24.55
N PRO A 224 14.21 4.08 24.98
CA PRO A 224 13.22 4.65 24.08
C PRO A 224 13.81 5.73 23.16
N GLY A 225 13.52 5.62 21.85
CA GLY A 225 14.07 6.47 20.80
C GLY A 225 15.29 5.91 20.08
N ASP A 226 15.92 4.85 20.58
CA ASP A 226 16.93 4.11 19.83
C ASP A 226 16.26 3.34 18.68
N LEU A 227 17.00 3.07 17.61
CA LEU A 227 16.52 2.27 16.50
C LEU A 227 16.85 0.79 16.73
N ILE A 228 15.90 -0.06 16.37
CA ILE A 228 16.10 -1.50 16.35
C ILE A 228 16.16 -1.99 14.91
N PHE A 229 17.17 -2.78 14.60
CA PHE A 229 17.41 -3.32 13.28
C PHE A 229 17.24 -4.83 13.26
N PHE A 230 16.66 -5.32 12.17
CA PHE A 230 16.46 -6.74 11.91
C PHE A 230 17.11 -7.10 10.58
N GLN A 231 17.53 -8.37 10.46
CA GLN A 231 18.12 -8.91 9.25
C GLN A 231 17.32 -10.11 8.74
N LYS A 232 17.49 -10.44 7.46
CA LYS A 232 16.86 -11.63 6.85
C LYS A 232 15.32 -11.66 6.97
N THR A 233 14.66 -10.52 7.14
CA THR A 233 13.21 -10.41 7.02
C THR A 233 12.78 -10.58 5.56
N TYR A 234 13.68 -10.26 4.65
CA TYR A 234 13.72 -10.66 3.25
C TYR A 234 15.20 -10.87 2.85
N ASN A 235 15.44 -11.38 1.64
CA ASN A 235 16.77 -11.80 1.22
C ASN A 235 17.63 -10.60 0.79
N THR A 236 18.25 -9.94 1.76
CA THR A 236 19.22 -8.85 1.56
C THR A 236 20.36 -8.96 2.54
N SER A 237 21.51 -8.36 2.20
CA SER A 237 22.66 -8.27 3.10
C SER A 237 22.48 -7.17 4.13
N GLY A 238 22.75 -7.46 5.41
CA GLY A 238 22.69 -6.50 6.50
C GLY A 238 21.27 -6.28 7.03
N ALA A 239 20.96 -5.04 7.46
CA ALA A 239 19.65 -4.72 8.00
C ALA A 239 18.58 -4.71 6.91
N SER A 240 17.55 -5.52 7.06
CA SER A 240 16.41 -5.65 6.16
C SER A 240 15.13 -5.01 6.69
N HIS A 241 15.09 -4.68 7.98
CA HIS A 241 13.96 -3.99 8.60
C HIS A 241 14.44 -3.10 9.75
N VAL A 242 13.66 -2.08 10.07
CA VAL A 242 13.96 -1.12 11.14
C VAL A 242 12.69 -0.65 11.82
N GLY A 243 12.78 -0.43 13.13
CA GLY A 243 11.75 0.18 13.95
C GLY A 243 12.35 1.16 14.96
N ILE A 244 11.50 1.93 15.63
CA ILE A 244 11.86 2.78 16.75
C ILE A 244 11.51 2.05 18.03
N TYR A 245 12.52 1.78 18.86
CA TYR A 245 12.34 1.15 20.15
C TYR A 245 11.63 2.10 21.12
N VAL A 246 10.60 1.63 21.80
CA VAL A 246 9.79 2.44 22.71
C VAL A 246 9.88 1.98 24.18
N GLY A 247 10.79 1.05 24.47
CA GLY A 247 10.94 0.48 25.81
C GLY A 247 10.15 -0.80 26.02
N ASN A 248 10.41 -1.49 27.11
CA ASN A 248 9.68 -2.69 27.58
C ASN A 248 9.52 -3.79 26.52
N GLY A 249 10.51 -3.95 25.63
CA GLY A 249 10.43 -4.95 24.57
C GLY A 249 9.43 -4.62 23.46
N MET A 250 9.09 -3.34 23.29
CA MET A 250 8.16 -2.86 22.28
C MET A 250 8.86 -1.94 21.28
N MET A 251 8.37 -1.91 20.06
CA MET A 251 8.76 -0.96 19.01
C MET A 251 7.54 -0.43 18.30
N ILE A 252 7.64 0.77 17.71
CA ILE A 252 6.76 1.21 16.63
C ILE A 252 7.48 1.03 15.30
N HIS A 253 6.83 0.44 14.33
CA HIS A 253 7.44 0.18 13.03
C HIS A 253 6.41 0.23 11.90
N CYS A 254 6.88 0.41 10.68
CA CYS A 254 6.05 0.22 9.53
C CYS A 254 5.96 -1.27 9.22
N GLY A 255 4.96 -1.91 9.83
CA GLY A 255 4.39 -3.17 9.41
C GLY A 255 3.27 -2.91 8.40
N ASN A 256 2.35 -3.82 8.26
CA ASN A 256 1.14 -3.59 7.49
C ASN A 256 -0.09 -3.85 8.39
N PRO A 257 -0.61 -2.80 9.05
CA PRO A 257 -0.24 -1.37 8.97
C PRO A 257 0.93 -0.96 9.91
N ILE A 258 1.26 0.37 9.92
CA ILE A 258 2.13 0.95 10.95
C ILE A 258 1.46 0.74 12.30
N SER A 259 2.18 0.12 13.22
CA SER A 259 1.66 -0.28 14.52
C SER A 259 2.77 -0.45 15.55
N TYR A 260 2.38 -0.60 16.80
CA TYR A 260 3.27 -1.12 17.82
C TYR A 260 3.40 -2.65 17.70
N ALA A 261 4.56 -3.18 18.03
CA ALA A 261 4.82 -4.61 18.03
C ALA A 261 5.83 -5.01 19.12
N SER A 262 5.61 -6.20 19.71
CA SER A 262 6.59 -6.76 20.63
C SER A 262 7.78 -7.34 19.87
N ILE A 263 8.99 -6.90 20.23
CA ILE A 263 10.25 -7.43 19.70
C ILE A 263 10.60 -8.80 20.30
N GLU A 264 9.81 -9.26 21.26
CA GLU A 264 10.05 -10.52 21.97
C GLU A 264 9.32 -11.72 21.36
N THR A 265 8.61 -11.52 20.23
CA THR A 265 8.02 -12.63 19.47
C THR A 265 9.13 -13.52 18.88
N ASN A 266 8.81 -14.79 18.59
CA ASN A 266 9.78 -15.70 17.97
C ASN A 266 10.32 -15.15 16.65
N TYR A 267 9.46 -14.53 15.84
CA TYR A 267 9.85 -13.94 14.57
C TYR A 267 10.90 -12.84 14.77
N TRP A 268 10.60 -11.82 15.56
CA TRP A 268 11.52 -10.70 15.76
C TRP A 268 12.82 -11.10 16.48
N ARG A 269 12.78 -12.06 17.41
CA ARG A 269 14.00 -12.60 18.05
C ARG A 269 14.91 -13.30 17.06
N GLN A 270 14.36 -14.06 16.12
CA GLN A 270 15.14 -14.78 15.10
C GLN A 270 15.79 -13.83 14.09
N HIS A 271 15.13 -12.69 13.83
CA HIS A 271 15.60 -11.70 12.87
C HIS A 271 16.37 -10.53 13.50
N TYR A 272 16.47 -10.48 14.83
CA TYR A 272 17.20 -9.41 15.52
C TYR A 272 18.64 -9.28 15.00
N TYR A 273 19.07 -8.04 14.73
CA TYR A 273 20.40 -7.72 14.23
C TYR A 273 21.19 -6.89 15.24
N CYS A 274 20.75 -5.67 15.50
CA CYS A 274 21.40 -4.78 16.47
C CYS A 274 20.47 -3.65 16.92
N MET A 275 20.93 -2.93 17.96
CA MET A 275 20.36 -1.63 18.35
C MET A 275 21.30 -0.51 17.89
N GLY A 276 20.74 0.66 17.56
CA GLY A 276 21.52 1.80 17.15
C GLY A 276 20.96 3.12 17.70
N ARG A 277 21.85 3.96 18.16
CA ARG A 277 21.53 5.32 18.63
C ARG A 277 21.91 6.34 17.58
N ILE A 278 20.98 7.20 17.19
CA ILE A 278 21.22 8.27 16.20
C ILE A 278 22.29 9.22 16.74
N ARG A 279 23.27 9.51 15.87
CA ARG A 279 24.37 10.44 16.18
C ARG A 279 23.94 11.89 16.17
#